data_84d8a93f53dbb03f15a3f1fa0c61f34f
#
_entry.id   84d8a93f53dbb03f15a3f1fa0c61f34f
#
_cell.length_a   1.000
_cell.length_b   1.000
_cell.length_c   1.000
_cell.angle_alpha   90.00
_cell.angle_beta   90.00
_cell.angle_gamma   90.00
#
_symmetry.space_group_name_H-M   'P 1'
#
loop_
_entity.id
_entity.type
_entity.pdbx_description
1 polymer ?
#
loop_
_entity_poly.entity_id
_entity_poly.type
_entity_poly.pdbx_seq_one_letter_code
_entity_poly.pdbx_strand_id
1 'polypeptide(L)'
;YAITVMIDFDSEVIGRQYAQLRSITDFKENFASARTFCFLHEVESLLEQGLIKGGELNNAIVISEKEIPENKVKYLANIFNQDIHDLPSKGIVNHKQLRYDNEMARHKLIDIVGDLALIGIRIKGKIIASKPGHAGNIAFAQKLKKYIRKQLKIKEIPVIDVNVPPILDLVSIKKIIPHRIPFLLVDKVIEISESSIVSVKNVTINEPYFD
;
A
#
# COMPACT_ATOMS: atom_id res chain seq x y z
N TYR A 1 7.71 1.91 16.46
CA TYR A 1 6.36 2.44 16.55
C TYR A 1 5.38 1.32 16.91
N ALA A 2 4.22 1.65 17.47
CA ALA A 2 3.22 0.68 17.86
C ALA A 2 1.90 0.96 17.13
N ILE A 3 1.20 -0.11 16.73
CA ILE A 3 -0.11 -0.02 16.09
C ILE A 3 -1.07 -0.90 16.84
N THR A 4 -2.25 -0.38 17.18
CA THR A 4 -3.37 -1.14 17.71
C THR A 4 -4.55 -0.99 16.77
N VAL A 5 -5.13 -2.11 16.38
CA VAL A 5 -6.30 -2.18 15.51
C VAL A 5 -7.44 -2.83 16.26
N MET A 6 -8.63 -2.27 16.14
CA MET A 6 -9.89 -2.83 16.61
C MET A 6 -10.82 -2.95 15.41
N ILE A 7 -11.40 -4.11 15.21
CA ILE A 7 -12.41 -4.38 14.17
C ILE A 7 -13.72 -4.83 14.78
N ASP A 8 -14.80 -4.46 14.12
CA ASP A 8 -16.17 -4.86 14.46
C ASP A 8 -17.01 -4.68 13.19
N PHE A 9 -17.38 -5.77 12.58
CA PHE A 9 -18.15 -5.81 11.32
C PHE A 9 -19.63 -6.11 11.55
N ASP A 10 -20.09 -6.10 12.81
CA ASP A 10 -21.41 -6.59 13.22
C ASP A 10 -21.68 -8.05 12.74
N SER A 11 -20.63 -8.83 12.62
CA SER A 11 -20.60 -10.21 12.15
C SER A 11 -20.51 -11.16 13.34
N GLU A 12 -21.43 -12.11 13.43
CA GLU A 12 -21.37 -13.17 14.46
C GLU A 12 -20.17 -14.11 14.22
N VAL A 13 -19.75 -14.25 12.96
CA VAL A 13 -18.64 -15.15 12.59
C VAL A 13 -17.29 -14.54 12.96
N ILE A 14 -17.09 -13.24 12.68
CA ILE A 14 -15.83 -12.55 12.96
C ILE A 14 -15.78 -12.09 14.41
N GLY A 15 -16.91 -11.59 14.92
CA GLY A 15 -16.98 -10.94 16.22
C GLY A 15 -16.17 -9.65 16.29
N ARG A 16 -15.91 -9.22 17.52
CA ARG A 16 -15.01 -8.11 17.81
C ARG A 16 -13.61 -8.63 18.03
N GLN A 17 -12.66 -8.11 17.27
CA GLN A 17 -11.27 -8.52 17.38
C GLN A 17 -10.37 -7.31 17.55
N TYR A 18 -9.22 -7.52 18.18
CA TYR A 18 -8.15 -6.55 18.20
C TYR A 18 -6.81 -7.22 17.94
N ALA A 19 -5.87 -6.43 17.41
CA ALA A 19 -4.49 -6.81 17.23
C ALA A 19 -3.56 -5.66 17.59
N GLN A 20 -2.41 -5.96 18.17
CA GLN A 20 -1.44 -4.96 18.58
C GLN A 20 -0.03 -5.36 18.14
N LEU A 21 0.60 -4.52 17.35
CA LEU A 21 2.02 -4.57 17.02
C LEU A 21 2.75 -3.58 17.95
N ARG A 22 3.62 -4.08 18.81
CA ARG A 22 4.39 -3.24 19.75
C ARG A 22 5.72 -2.77 19.17
N SER A 23 6.33 -3.60 18.35
CA SER A 23 7.56 -3.29 17.62
C SER A 23 7.47 -3.80 16.20
N ILE A 24 8.05 -3.06 15.25
CA ILE A 24 8.10 -3.50 13.85
C ILE A 24 8.95 -4.76 13.67
N THR A 25 9.86 -5.05 14.58
CA THR A 25 10.66 -6.28 14.59
C THR A 25 9.79 -7.53 14.70
N ASP A 26 8.64 -7.43 15.37
CA ASP A 26 7.74 -8.55 15.62
C ASP A 26 6.78 -8.80 14.44
N PHE A 27 6.83 -7.93 13.40
CA PHE A 27 5.88 -7.97 12.29
C PHE A 27 5.98 -9.26 11.49
N LYS A 28 7.20 -9.68 11.12
CA LYS A 28 7.43 -10.84 10.28
C LYS A 28 6.86 -12.12 10.89
N GLU A 29 7.12 -12.35 12.14
CA GLU A 29 6.75 -13.58 12.83
C GLU A 29 5.27 -13.61 13.26
N ASN A 30 4.76 -12.45 13.70
CA ASN A 30 3.43 -12.41 14.33
C ASN A 30 2.32 -11.89 13.41
N PHE A 31 2.63 -11.28 12.27
CA PHE A 31 1.61 -10.64 11.42
C PHE A 31 1.70 -11.02 9.95
N ALA A 32 2.90 -11.13 9.38
CA ALA A 32 3.08 -11.23 7.93
C ALA A 32 2.32 -12.40 7.27
N SER A 33 2.01 -13.44 8.01
CA SER A 33 1.28 -14.60 7.51
C SER A 33 -0.25 -14.47 7.61
N ALA A 34 -0.79 -13.41 8.23
CA ALA A 34 -2.23 -13.23 8.34
C ALA A 34 -2.85 -12.94 6.97
N ARG A 35 -3.83 -13.74 6.59
CA ARG A 35 -4.48 -13.69 5.27
C ARG A 35 -5.52 -12.57 5.23
N THR A 36 -5.75 -12.04 4.03
CA THR A 36 -6.90 -11.17 3.76
C THR A 36 -8.21 -11.93 3.95
N PHE A 37 -9.30 -11.19 4.09
CA PHE A 37 -10.64 -11.79 4.21
C PHE A 37 -11.66 -10.97 3.43
N CYS A 38 -12.73 -11.64 3.03
CA CYS A 38 -13.87 -11.05 2.37
C CYS A 38 -15.14 -11.81 2.74
N PHE A 39 -16.27 -11.17 2.59
CA PHE A 39 -17.55 -11.85 2.73
C PHE A 39 -17.93 -12.56 1.43
N LEU A 40 -18.67 -13.67 1.54
CA LEU A 40 -19.04 -14.48 0.38
C LEU A 40 -19.78 -13.70 -0.69
N HIS A 41 -20.68 -12.80 -0.28
CA HIS A 41 -21.44 -11.95 -1.22
C HIS A 41 -20.53 -10.98 -2.02
N GLU A 42 -19.40 -10.56 -1.45
CA GLU A 42 -18.41 -9.74 -2.16
C GLU A 42 -17.68 -10.59 -3.21
N VAL A 43 -17.31 -11.82 -2.86
CA VAL A 43 -16.69 -12.77 -3.80
C VAL A 43 -17.57 -13.05 -4.99
N GLU A 44 -18.87 -13.23 -4.77
CA GLU A 44 -19.86 -13.48 -5.83
C GLU A 44 -19.93 -12.32 -6.81
N SER A 45 -20.02 -11.09 -6.29
CA SER A 45 -20.03 -9.90 -7.12
C SER A 45 -18.74 -9.77 -7.96
N LEU A 46 -17.59 -10.11 -7.38
CA LEU A 46 -16.32 -10.08 -8.10
C LEU A 46 -16.20 -11.19 -9.16
N LEU A 47 -16.78 -12.37 -8.89
CA LEU A 47 -16.83 -13.48 -9.86
C LEU A 47 -17.71 -13.12 -11.06
N GLU A 48 -18.90 -12.54 -10.82
CA GLU A 48 -19.80 -12.08 -11.87
C GLU A 48 -19.18 -11.01 -12.77
N GLN A 49 -18.32 -10.17 -12.20
CA GLN A 49 -17.58 -9.13 -12.93
C GLN A 49 -16.30 -9.66 -13.60
N GLY A 50 -15.95 -10.95 -13.46
CA GLY A 50 -14.73 -11.54 -14.01
C GLY A 50 -13.44 -10.99 -13.38
N LEU A 51 -13.51 -10.41 -12.20
CA LEU A 51 -12.37 -9.79 -11.51
C LEU A 51 -11.54 -10.78 -10.72
N ILE A 52 -12.09 -11.96 -10.41
CA ILE A 52 -11.31 -13.07 -9.81
C ILE A 52 -10.72 -13.89 -10.95
N LYS A 53 -9.49 -13.58 -11.32
CA LYS A 53 -8.73 -14.35 -12.31
C LYS A 53 -8.04 -15.52 -11.63
N GLY A 54 -8.73 -16.66 -11.58
CA GLY A 54 -8.08 -17.96 -11.30
C GLY A 54 -7.32 -17.96 -9.99
N GLY A 55 -8.00 -17.86 -8.95
CA GLY A 55 -7.69 -18.47 -7.79
C GLY A 55 -6.58 -18.10 -6.94
N GLU A 56 -6.31 -17.63 -6.15
CA GLU A 56 -5.58 -17.76 -4.91
C GLU A 56 -6.51 -17.52 -3.70
N LEU A 57 -7.65 -18.17 -3.72
CA LEU A 57 -8.52 -18.27 -2.55
C LEU A 57 -7.82 -18.89 -1.34
N ASN A 58 -6.67 -19.54 -1.56
CA ASN A 58 -5.76 -19.99 -0.50
C ASN A 58 -5.15 -18.83 0.30
N ASN A 59 -5.11 -17.63 -0.26
CA ASN A 59 -4.55 -16.44 0.38
C ASN A 59 -5.62 -15.53 1.00
N ALA A 60 -6.90 -15.85 0.85
CA ALA A 60 -8.02 -15.11 1.42
C ALA A 60 -8.89 -16.01 2.30
N ILE A 61 -9.46 -15.45 3.35
CA ILE A 61 -10.46 -16.10 4.18
C ILE A 61 -11.84 -15.64 3.69
N VAL A 62 -12.67 -16.59 3.23
CA VAL A 62 -14.02 -16.30 2.77
C VAL A 62 -15.01 -16.61 3.89
N ILE A 63 -15.88 -15.66 4.20
CA ILE A 63 -16.80 -15.71 5.33
C ILE A 63 -18.22 -15.66 4.83
N SER A 64 -19.04 -16.63 5.24
CA SER A 64 -20.50 -16.61 5.05
C SER A 64 -21.22 -16.41 6.37
N GLU A 65 -22.00 -15.36 6.47
CA GLU A 65 -22.82 -15.08 7.66
C GLU A 65 -24.16 -15.83 7.64
N LYS A 66 -24.59 -16.21 6.45
CA LYS A 66 -25.84 -16.94 6.22
C LYS A 66 -25.51 -18.35 5.79
N GLU A 67 -26.48 -19.24 6.00
CA GLU A 67 -26.37 -20.60 5.44
C GLU A 67 -26.30 -20.54 3.91
N ILE A 68 -25.38 -21.31 3.36
CA ILE A 68 -25.16 -21.42 1.92
C ILE A 68 -26.06 -22.54 1.41
N PRO A 69 -26.97 -22.27 0.46
CA PRO A 69 -27.83 -23.28 -0.14
C PRO A 69 -26.99 -24.41 -0.79
N GLU A 70 -27.47 -25.67 -0.72
CA GLU A 70 -26.76 -26.84 -1.23
C GLU A 70 -26.30 -26.71 -2.70
N ASN A 71 -27.15 -26.15 -3.55
CA ASN A 71 -26.81 -25.93 -4.95
C ASN A 71 -25.62 -24.97 -5.11
N LYS A 72 -25.45 -24.04 -4.20
CA LYS A 72 -24.36 -23.06 -4.18
C LYS A 72 -23.09 -23.63 -3.56
N VAL A 73 -23.22 -24.52 -2.59
CA VAL A 73 -22.06 -25.25 -2.03
C VAL A 73 -21.31 -26.02 -3.12
N LYS A 74 -22.04 -26.69 -4.03
CA LYS A 74 -21.43 -27.39 -5.18
C LYS A 74 -20.64 -26.45 -6.09
N TYR A 75 -21.20 -25.28 -6.39
CA TYR A 75 -20.52 -24.27 -7.21
C TYR A 75 -19.25 -23.74 -6.53
N LEU A 76 -19.32 -23.44 -5.24
CA LEU A 76 -18.17 -22.96 -4.47
C LEU A 76 -17.10 -24.04 -4.30
N ALA A 77 -17.47 -25.30 -4.13
CA ALA A 77 -16.53 -26.43 -4.06
C ALA A 77 -15.67 -26.49 -5.32
N ASN A 78 -16.26 -26.33 -6.50
CA ASN A 78 -15.53 -26.28 -7.76
C ASN A 78 -14.58 -25.06 -7.85
N ILE A 79 -15.05 -23.89 -7.42
CA ILE A 79 -14.23 -22.66 -7.44
C ILE A 79 -13.05 -22.76 -6.49
N PHE A 80 -13.27 -23.31 -5.29
CA PHE A 80 -12.26 -23.44 -4.26
C PHE A 80 -11.37 -24.68 -4.45
N ASN A 81 -11.69 -25.53 -5.42
CA ASN A 81 -11.04 -26.82 -5.64
C ASN A 81 -10.99 -27.66 -4.36
N GLN A 82 -12.11 -27.74 -3.67
CA GLN A 82 -12.29 -28.44 -2.40
C GLN A 82 -13.40 -29.47 -2.52
N ASP A 83 -13.38 -30.50 -1.64
CA ASP A 83 -14.46 -31.45 -1.54
C ASP A 83 -15.72 -30.75 -1.00
N ILE A 84 -16.88 -31.08 -1.56
CA ILE A 84 -18.17 -30.50 -1.14
C ILE A 84 -18.46 -30.75 0.34
N HIS A 85 -18.00 -31.89 0.86
CA HIS A 85 -18.18 -32.25 2.27
C HIS A 85 -17.28 -31.48 3.22
N ASP A 86 -16.28 -30.81 2.69
CA ASP A 86 -15.34 -30.00 3.48
C ASP A 86 -15.78 -28.53 3.63
N LEU A 87 -16.81 -28.11 2.89
CA LEU A 87 -17.33 -26.76 2.93
C LEU A 87 -18.43 -26.62 3.99
N PRO A 88 -18.22 -25.80 5.03
CA PRO A 88 -19.28 -25.51 5.99
C PRO A 88 -20.40 -24.69 5.35
N SER A 89 -21.63 -24.90 5.78
CA SER A 89 -22.78 -24.12 5.32
C SER A 89 -22.78 -22.70 5.84
N LYS A 90 -22.10 -22.39 6.90
CA LYS A 90 -21.96 -21.06 7.52
C LYS A 90 -20.60 -20.92 8.17
N GLY A 91 -20.09 -19.72 8.25
CA GLY A 91 -18.81 -19.43 8.90
C GLY A 91 -17.66 -19.23 7.91
N ILE A 92 -16.50 -19.76 8.21
CA ILE A 92 -15.32 -19.69 7.31
C ILE A 92 -15.44 -20.81 6.28
N VAL A 93 -15.59 -20.40 5.01
CA VAL A 93 -16.00 -21.33 3.95
C VAL A 93 -14.84 -22.10 3.36
N ASN A 94 -13.68 -21.50 3.19
CA ASN A 94 -12.58 -22.05 2.40
C ASN A 94 -11.36 -22.51 3.20
N HIS A 95 -11.43 -22.45 4.53
CA HIS A 95 -10.33 -22.89 5.40
C HIS A 95 -10.85 -23.59 6.65
N LYS A 96 -10.29 -24.76 6.96
CA LYS A 96 -10.62 -25.51 8.19
C LYS A 96 -10.13 -24.84 9.46
N GLN A 97 -9.03 -24.08 9.37
CA GLN A 97 -8.41 -23.39 10.51
C GLN A 97 -7.87 -22.02 10.15
N LEU A 98 -8.06 -21.09 11.08
CA LEU A 98 -7.36 -19.80 11.08
C LEU A 98 -5.91 -20.01 11.52
N ARG A 99 -5.01 -19.17 11.00
CA ARG A 99 -3.61 -19.11 11.45
C ARG A 99 -3.50 -18.44 12.83
N TYR A 100 -4.44 -17.58 13.14
CA TYR A 100 -4.56 -16.86 14.41
C TYR A 100 -6.04 -16.65 14.75
N ASP A 101 -6.41 -16.72 16.01
CA ASP A 101 -7.81 -16.47 16.47
C ASP A 101 -8.32 -15.08 16.07
N ASN A 102 -7.39 -14.10 15.95
CA ASN A 102 -7.67 -12.72 15.54
C ASN A 102 -7.07 -12.38 14.16
N GLU A 103 -7.08 -13.35 13.24
CA GLU A 103 -6.39 -13.21 11.93
C GLU A 103 -6.90 -12.01 11.14
N MET A 104 -8.20 -11.72 11.16
CA MET A 104 -8.79 -10.57 10.46
C MET A 104 -8.28 -9.24 11.02
N ALA A 105 -8.17 -9.11 12.35
CA ALA A 105 -7.61 -7.90 12.97
C ALA A 105 -6.11 -7.75 12.66
N ARG A 106 -5.38 -8.87 12.59
CA ARG A 106 -3.96 -8.85 12.18
C ARG A 106 -3.80 -8.40 10.75
N HIS A 107 -4.66 -8.89 9.85
CA HIS A 107 -4.62 -8.45 8.46
C HIS A 107 -4.92 -6.95 8.32
N LYS A 108 -5.93 -6.44 9.03
CA LYS A 108 -6.20 -4.99 9.07
C LYS A 108 -5.04 -4.15 9.62
N LEU A 109 -4.23 -4.73 10.48
CA LEU A 109 -2.99 -4.09 10.93
C LEU A 109 -1.93 -4.10 9.82
N ILE A 110 -1.81 -5.17 9.03
CA ILE A 110 -0.94 -5.23 7.85
C ILE A 110 -1.33 -4.13 6.85
N ASP A 111 -2.62 -3.97 6.59
CA ASP A 111 -3.14 -2.91 5.70
C ASP A 111 -2.66 -1.52 6.14
N ILE A 112 -2.74 -1.22 7.45
CA ILE A 112 -2.25 0.07 7.99
C ILE A 112 -0.75 0.23 7.78
N VAL A 113 0.04 -0.82 8.01
CA VAL A 113 1.50 -0.77 7.81
C VAL A 113 1.81 -0.46 6.35
N GLY A 114 1.15 -1.13 5.40
CA GLY A 114 1.32 -0.91 3.97
C GLY A 114 0.87 0.48 3.51
N ASP A 115 -0.35 0.88 3.90
CA ASP A 115 -0.92 2.18 3.50
C ASP A 115 -0.11 3.36 4.05
N LEU A 116 0.39 3.27 5.28
CA LEU A 116 1.22 4.31 5.87
C LEU A 116 2.65 4.33 5.31
N ALA A 117 3.15 3.23 4.76
CA ALA A 117 4.43 3.21 4.08
C ALA A 117 4.46 4.15 2.85
N LEU A 118 3.30 4.42 2.23
CA LEU A 118 3.14 5.38 1.12
C LEU A 118 3.51 6.83 1.50
N ILE A 119 3.61 7.15 2.79
CA ILE A 119 4.09 8.46 3.24
C ILE A 119 5.56 8.65 2.85
N GLY A 120 6.34 7.56 2.77
CA GLY A 120 7.75 7.58 2.39
C GLY A 120 8.71 8.07 3.48
N ILE A 121 8.21 8.19 4.73
CA ILE A 121 9.00 8.70 5.88
C ILE A 121 8.79 7.74 7.06
N ARG A 122 9.85 7.50 7.82
CA ARG A 122 9.76 6.71 9.06
C ARG A 122 8.96 7.45 10.12
N ILE A 123 7.93 6.80 10.64
CA ILE A 123 7.05 7.36 11.66
C ILE A 123 7.44 6.77 13.02
N LYS A 124 7.64 7.61 14.03
CA LYS A 124 7.81 7.19 15.42
C LYS A 124 6.59 7.67 16.23
N GLY A 125 5.79 6.73 16.70
CA GLY A 125 4.57 7.07 17.44
C GLY A 125 3.73 5.84 17.75
N LYS A 126 2.54 6.08 18.31
CA LYS A 126 1.49 5.07 18.54
C LYS A 126 0.29 5.39 17.66
N ILE A 127 -0.24 4.40 17.01
CA ILE A 127 -1.42 4.48 16.14
C ILE A 127 -2.50 3.59 16.75
N ILE A 128 -3.69 4.13 16.94
CA ILE A 128 -4.87 3.39 17.33
C ILE A 128 -5.90 3.57 16.23
N ALA A 129 -6.32 2.47 15.62
CA ALA A 129 -7.29 2.48 14.54
C ALA A 129 -8.52 1.64 14.92
N SER A 130 -9.69 2.24 14.83
CA SER A 130 -10.98 1.58 14.99
C SER A 130 -11.64 1.44 13.63
N LYS A 131 -12.05 0.20 13.29
CA LYS A 131 -12.69 -0.14 12.01
C LYS A 131 -11.91 0.41 10.79
N PRO A 132 -10.57 0.15 10.69
CA PRO A 132 -9.77 0.70 9.61
C PRO A 132 -10.10 0.07 8.26
N GLY A 133 -9.88 0.85 7.19
CA GLY A 133 -9.98 0.40 5.80
C GLY A 133 -9.09 1.26 4.92
N HIS A 134 -8.71 0.78 3.73
CA HIS A 134 -7.77 1.44 2.83
C HIS A 134 -8.12 2.91 2.57
N ALA A 135 -9.38 3.24 2.29
CA ALA A 135 -9.79 4.63 2.05
C ALA A 135 -9.48 5.54 3.25
N GLY A 136 -9.81 5.10 4.47
CA GLY A 136 -9.54 5.84 5.70
C GLY A 136 -8.03 5.93 5.99
N ASN A 137 -7.30 4.84 5.82
CA ASN A 137 -5.86 4.78 6.01
C ASN A 137 -5.12 5.72 5.05
N ILE A 138 -5.49 5.72 3.77
CA ILE A 138 -4.91 6.58 2.74
C ILE A 138 -5.22 8.06 3.03
N ALA A 139 -6.46 8.38 3.39
CA ALA A 139 -6.83 9.75 3.76
C ALA A 139 -6.03 10.25 4.97
N PHE A 140 -5.83 9.38 5.97
CA PHE A 140 -4.97 9.69 7.12
C PHE A 140 -3.50 9.86 6.71
N ALA A 141 -2.97 8.96 5.86
CA ALA A 141 -1.61 9.05 5.35
C ALA A 141 -1.36 10.37 4.62
N GLN A 142 -2.30 10.82 3.78
CA GLN A 142 -2.21 12.10 3.07
C GLN A 142 -2.19 13.30 4.03
N LYS A 143 -3.08 13.31 5.04
CA LYS A 143 -3.10 14.35 6.07
C LYS A 143 -1.80 14.39 6.85
N LEU A 144 -1.30 13.23 7.27
CA LEU A 144 -0.06 13.11 8.03
C LEU A 144 1.14 13.56 7.20
N LYS A 145 1.21 13.17 5.93
CA LYS A 145 2.25 13.62 5.00
C LYS A 145 2.27 15.14 4.85
N LYS A 146 1.10 15.77 4.70
CA LYS A 146 0.96 17.23 4.63
C LYS A 146 1.43 17.90 5.92
N TYR A 147 1.04 17.35 7.08
CA TYR A 147 1.47 17.85 8.39
C TYR A 147 2.99 17.76 8.57
N ILE A 148 3.58 16.59 8.28
CA ILE A 148 5.02 16.38 8.39
C ILE A 148 5.80 17.36 7.50
N ARG A 149 5.38 17.54 6.24
CA ARG A 149 6.00 18.52 5.33
C ARG A 149 5.99 19.93 5.89
N LYS A 150 4.87 20.34 6.51
CA LYS A 150 4.77 21.66 7.16
C LYS A 150 5.71 21.78 8.36
N GLN A 151 5.84 20.73 9.17
CA GLN A 151 6.70 20.74 10.36
C GLN A 151 8.19 20.72 10.02
N LEU A 152 8.57 19.93 9.02
CA LEU A 152 9.98 19.80 8.60
C LEU A 152 10.48 21.05 7.88
N LYS A 153 9.63 22.09 7.66
CA LYS A 153 9.97 23.26 6.85
C LYS A 153 10.75 22.79 5.60
N ILE A 154 10.21 21.80 4.91
CA ILE A 154 10.79 21.39 3.64
C ILE A 154 10.87 22.67 2.85
N LYS A 155 12.11 23.14 2.61
CA LYS A 155 12.39 24.37 1.87
C LYS A 155 11.45 24.37 0.67
N GLU A 156 10.64 25.42 0.55
CA GLU A 156 9.90 25.65 -0.68
C GLU A 156 10.92 25.48 -1.80
N ILE A 157 10.52 24.82 -2.85
CA ILE A 157 11.38 24.69 -4.04
C ILE A 157 11.82 26.13 -4.34
N PRO A 158 13.11 26.47 -4.27
CA PRO A 158 13.52 27.85 -4.45
C PRO A 158 13.02 28.31 -5.81
N VAL A 159 12.32 29.44 -5.81
CA VAL A 159 11.94 30.08 -7.08
C VAL A 159 13.25 30.58 -7.69
N ILE A 160 13.75 29.83 -8.64
CA ILE A 160 15.00 30.17 -9.33
C ILE A 160 14.64 30.91 -10.62
N ASP A 161 15.22 32.10 -10.81
CA ASP A 161 15.12 32.78 -12.11
C ASP A 161 15.94 32.01 -13.14
N VAL A 162 15.25 31.26 -13.98
CA VAL A 162 15.89 30.48 -15.04
C VAL A 162 16.47 31.33 -16.16
N ASN A 163 16.18 32.64 -16.20
CA ASN A 163 16.68 33.57 -17.24
C ASN A 163 18.05 34.16 -16.89
N VAL A 164 18.58 33.89 -15.69
CA VAL A 164 19.92 34.31 -15.30
C VAL A 164 20.94 33.77 -16.31
N PRO A 165 21.90 34.60 -16.75
CA PRO A 165 23.00 34.15 -17.60
C PRO A 165 23.75 32.97 -16.98
N PRO A 166 24.11 31.96 -17.76
CA PRO A 166 24.78 30.78 -17.20
C PRO A 166 26.23 31.10 -16.78
N ILE A 167 26.63 30.59 -15.62
CA ILE A 167 28.05 30.52 -15.22
C ILE A 167 28.78 29.48 -16.10
N LEU A 168 28.10 28.34 -16.37
CA LEU A 168 28.56 27.35 -17.34
C LEU A 168 27.42 27.06 -18.32
N ASP A 169 27.73 27.24 -19.58
CA ASP A 169 26.87 26.82 -20.70
C ASP A 169 27.06 25.33 -21.03
N LEU A 170 26.27 24.80 -21.93
CA LEU A 170 26.33 23.40 -22.33
C LEU A 170 27.68 23.00 -22.89
N VAL A 171 28.37 23.91 -23.59
CA VAL A 171 29.70 23.64 -24.22
C VAL A 171 30.75 23.49 -23.09
N SER A 172 30.70 24.34 -22.12
CA SER A 172 31.60 24.31 -20.94
C SER A 172 31.34 23.09 -20.08
N ILE A 173 30.08 22.72 -19.85
CA ILE A 173 29.68 21.51 -19.10
C ILE A 173 30.25 20.25 -19.77
N LYS A 174 30.14 20.14 -21.11
CA LYS A 174 30.67 19.00 -21.88
C LYS A 174 32.19 18.82 -21.77
N LYS A 175 32.93 19.87 -21.42
CA LYS A 175 34.38 19.80 -21.18
C LYS A 175 34.71 19.26 -19.79
N ILE A 176 33.79 19.41 -18.83
CA ILE A 176 33.97 19.04 -17.43
C ILE A 176 33.52 17.60 -17.17
N ILE A 177 32.35 17.22 -17.73
CA ILE A 177 31.77 15.88 -17.52
C ILE A 177 31.74 15.06 -18.81
N PRO A 178 31.95 13.74 -18.74
CA PRO A 178 31.98 12.86 -19.93
C PRO A 178 30.60 12.57 -20.51
N HIS A 179 29.54 12.90 -19.78
CA HIS A 179 28.15 12.57 -20.16
C HIS A 179 27.76 13.22 -21.50
N ARG A 180 27.00 12.48 -22.30
CA ARG A 180 26.43 12.89 -23.59
C ARG A 180 24.97 12.44 -23.64
N ILE A 181 24.21 12.90 -24.62
CA ILE A 181 22.83 12.48 -24.87
C ILE A 181 22.78 10.94 -24.97
N PRO A 182 21.84 10.27 -24.30
CA PRO A 182 20.70 10.82 -23.53
C PRO A 182 21.01 11.12 -22.05
N PHE A 183 22.20 10.85 -21.54
CA PHE A 183 22.54 10.97 -20.12
C PHE A 183 23.08 12.35 -19.69
N LEU A 184 23.14 13.31 -20.58
CA LEU A 184 23.50 14.68 -20.26
C LEU A 184 22.24 15.43 -19.77
N LEU A 185 21.96 15.36 -18.47
CA LEU A 185 20.76 15.87 -17.84
C LEU A 185 20.93 17.28 -17.27
N VAL A 186 21.83 18.09 -17.83
CA VAL A 186 22.08 19.49 -17.43
C VAL A 186 22.27 20.32 -18.69
N ASP A 187 21.51 21.41 -18.83
CA ASP A 187 21.64 22.33 -19.97
C ASP A 187 22.51 23.55 -19.63
N LYS A 188 22.42 24.06 -18.39
CA LYS A 188 23.26 25.16 -17.92
C LYS A 188 23.40 25.14 -16.39
N VAL A 189 24.47 25.72 -15.90
CA VAL A 189 24.69 25.99 -14.47
C VAL A 189 24.55 27.49 -14.23
N ILE A 190 23.75 27.87 -13.26
CA ILE A 190 23.44 29.27 -12.94
C ILE A 190 24.01 29.74 -11.60
N GLU A 191 24.37 28.81 -10.72
CA GLU A 191 25.00 29.11 -9.43
C GLU A 191 25.98 28.02 -9.04
N ILE A 192 27.14 28.41 -8.50
CA ILE A 192 28.14 27.51 -7.93
C ILE A 192 28.61 28.12 -6.61
N SER A 193 28.56 27.32 -5.55
CA SER A 193 29.11 27.65 -4.25
C SER A 193 30.03 26.52 -3.77
N GLU A 194 30.69 26.68 -2.62
CA GLU A 194 31.55 25.65 -2.05
C GLU A 194 30.81 24.32 -1.77
N SER A 195 29.52 24.38 -1.50
CA SER A 195 28.71 23.23 -1.06
C SER A 195 27.52 22.90 -1.96
N SER A 196 27.26 23.72 -3.01
CA SER A 196 26.08 23.53 -3.86
C SER A 196 26.31 23.99 -5.29
N ILE A 197 25.60 23.35 -6.19
CA ILE A 197 25.49 23.74 -7.60
C ILE A 197 24.02 23.80 -7.97
N VAL A 198 23.59 24.90 -8.59
CA VAL A 198 22.25 25.05 -9.14
C VAL A 198 22.32 24.98 -10.64
N SER A 199 21.63 24.02 -11.22
CA SER A 199 21.61 23.77 -12.66
C SER A 199 20.16 23.73 -13.19
N VAL A 200 20.04 23.96 -14.48
CA VAL A 200 18.76 23.91 -15.21
C VAL A 200 18.80 22.81 -16.24
N LYS A 201 17.75 22.02 -16.33
CA LYS A 201 17.46 21.08 -17.40
C LYS A 201 16.09 21.40 -17.98
N ASN A 202 16.03 21.66 -19.27
CA ASN A 202 14.77 21.79 -19.98
C ASN A 202 14.29 20.39 -20.36
N VAL A 203 13.17 20.00 -19.80
CA VAL A 203 12.55 18.70 -20.10
C VAL A 203 11.52 18.91 -21.18
N THR A 204 11.72 18.29 -22.34
CA THR A 204 10.81 18.39 -23.48
C THR A 204 10.21 17.02 -23.80
N ILE A 205 9.12 17.01 -24.56
CA ILE A 205 8.48 15.77 -25.02
C ILE A 205 9.40 14.90 -25.91
N ASN A 206 10.47 15.47 -26.46
CA ASN A 206 11.42 14.75 -27.27
C ASN A 206 12.51 14.02 -26.45
N GLU A 207 12.44 14.07 -25.14
CA GLU A 207 13.36 13.30 -24.30
C GLU A 207 13.05 11.81 -24.42
N PRO A 208 14.08 10.94 -24.56
CA PRO A 208 13.88 9.51 -24.83
C PRO A 208 13.23 8.72 -23.68
N TYR A 209 12.84 9.39 -22.61
CA TYR A 209 12.17 8.80 -21.45
C TYR A 209 10.64 8.91 -21.54
N PHE A 210 10.10 9.57 -22.57
CA PHE A 210 8.67 9.75 -22.78
C PHE A 210 8.10 8.93 -23.94
N ASP A 211 8.92 8.07 -24.56
CA ASP A 211 8.52 7.12 -25.61
C ASP A 211 8.02 5.78 -25.04
#